data_a38f6ea9501ed0b71d79b6d9165442a7
#
_entry.id   a38f6ea9501ed0b71d79b6d9165442a7
#
_cell.length_a   1.000
_cell.length_b   1.000
_cell.length_c   1.000
_cell.angle_alpha   90.00
_cell.angle_beta   90.00
_cell.angle_gamma   90.00
#
_symmetry.space_group_name_H-M   'P 1'
#
loop_
_entity.id
_entity.type
_entity.pdbx_description
1 polymer ?
#
loop_
_entity_poly.entity_id
_entity_poly.type
_entity_poly.pdbx_seq_one_letter_code
_entity_poly.pdbx_strand_id
1 'polypeptide(L)'
;MKAHEILSGRTALYTNIGFDSPVTFVKELENALSVHDKLLYDSYQSSRKKIESLFGISLEENFLSWMSGEFAITQSEPGLLGHDPEVILAIRAKSIKDARKNMEFIEKKIKRRSPVKIKSVNYKDFEINYVEMKGFFRLFFGGLFDKFEKPYYTYVDDYVVFSNKASSLLSFVEDYEQKNLLKNNPGFKNAYSYLNSSSTLFLYTDIHKFYALLKPMMNATTWNEMQANKDVLYSFPYWTMQVVGNKELASLQYVMDYSPYVP
;
A
#
# COMPACT_ATOMS: atom_id res chain seq x y z
N MET A 1 -11.32 -6.48 -5.95
CA MET A 1 -10.62 -5.53 -5.06
C MET A 1 -11.50 -5.21 -3.87
N LYS A 2 -10.99 -5.32 -2.64
CA LYS A 2 -11.76 -5.08 -1.41
C LYS A 2 -11.08 -4.15 -0.42
N ALA A 3 -9.82 -3.76 -0.67
CA ALA A 3 -9.08 -2.93 0.27
C ALA A 3 -9.80 -1.62 0.63
N HIS A 4 -10.56 -1.02 -0.30
CA HIS A 4 -11.35 0.19 -0.04
C HIS A 4 -12.37 0.05 1.11
N GLU A 5 -12.68 -1.19 1.51
CA GLU A 5 -13.60 -1.47 2.62
C GLU A 5 -12.99 -1.13 3.99
N ILE A 6 -11.64 -1.14 4.09
CA ILE A 6 -10.89 -0.85 5.32
C ILE A 6 -10.10 0.46 5.24
N LEU A 7 -9.86 1.01 4.04
CA LEU A 7 -9.05 2.21 3.86
C LEU A 7 -9.74 3.44 4.42
N SER A 8 -8.93 4.37 4.94
CA SER A 8 -9.38 5.63 5.54
C SER A 8 -10.12 6.53 4.53
N GLY A 9 -11.19 7.20 4.97
CA GLY A 9 -11.86 8.26 4.22
C GLY A 9 -11.00 9.48 3.93
N ARG A 10 -9.84 9.65 4.61
CA ARG A 10 -8.84 10.68 4.36
C ARG A 10 -7.92 10.35 3.16
N THR A 11 -8.10 9.20 2.52
CA THR A 11 -7.27 8.76 1.40
C THR A 11 -7.31 9.77 0.25
N ALA A 12 -6.14 10.26 -0.13
CA ALA A 12 -5.92 11.16 -1.25
C ALA A 12 -5.51 10.41 -2.52
N LEU A 13 -4.65 9.41 -2.35
CA LEU A 13 -4.19 8.52 -3.43
C LEU A 13 -4.32 7.06 -2.97
N TYR A 14 -4.90 6.23 -3.82
CA TYR A 14 -5.03 4.79 -3.60
C TYR A 14 -4.61 4.03 -4.84
N THR A 15 -3.64 3.15 -4.67
CA THR A 15 -3.19 2.20 -5.68
C THR A 15 -3.51 0.80 -5.20
N ASN A 16 -4.17 0.00 -6.02
CA ASN A 16 -4.39 -1.43 -5.76
C ASN A 16 -3.75 -2.25 -6.88
N ILE A 17 -3.06 -3.31 -6.51
CA ILE A 17 -2.55 -4.32 -7.44
C ILE A 17 -3.24 -5.63 -7.13
N GLY A 18 -3.94 -6.16 -8.13
CA GLY A 18 -4.63 -7.45 -8.08
C GLY A 18 -3.86 -8.54 -8.81
N PHE A 19 -3.88 -9.75 -8.27
CA PHE A 19 -3.23 -10.92 -8.85
C PHE A 19 -3.93 -12.20 -8.41
N ASP A 20 -3.86 -13.25 -9.25
CA ASP A 20 -4.45 -14.55 -8.92
C ASP A 20 -3.59 -15.34 -7.92
N SER A 21 -2.27 -15.25 -8.07
CA SER A 21 -1.30 -15.96 -7.23
C SER A 21 -0.13 -15.06 -6.85
N PRO A 22 0.14 -14.88 -5.53
CA PRO A 22 1.31 -14.12 -5.07
C PRO A 22 2.63 -14.68 -5.60
N VAL A 23 2.77 -15.99 -5.66
CA VAL A 23 3.98 -16.66 -6.15
C VAL A 23 4.19 -16.39 -7.64
N THR A 24 3.12 -16.49 -8.44
CA THR A 24 3.18 -16.18 -9.88
C THR A 24 3.49 -14.72 -10.10
N PHE A 25 2.83 -13.81 -9.37
CA PHE A 25 3.09 -12.38 -9.44
C PHE A 25 4.56 -12.03 -9.19
N VAL A 26 5.16 -12.58 -8.12
CA VAL A 26 6.58 -12.36 -7.81
C VAL A 26 7.49 -12.92 -8.90
N LYS A 27 7.20 -14.12 -9.43
CA LYS A 27 7.98 -14.72 -10.53
C LYS A 27 7.91 -13.87 -11.81
N GLU A 28 6.75 -13.35 -12.16
CA GLU A 28 6.58 -12.48 -13.32
C GLU A 28 7.32 -11.14 -13.14
N LEU A 29 7.26 -10.56 -11.92
CA LEU A 29 8.04 -9.38 -11.57
C LEU A 29 9.55 -9.64 -11.67
N GLU A 30 10.03 -10.77 -11.15
CA GLU A 30 11.43 -11.19 -11.26
C GLU A 30 11.85 -11.38 -12.73
N ASN A 31 11.01 -11.98 -13.56
CA ASN A 31 11.27 -12.12 -14.99
C ASN A 31 11.36 -10.76 -15.67
N ALA A 32 10.44 -9.85 -15.40
CA ALA A 32 10.49 -8.50 -15.95
C ALA A 32 11.77 -7.76 -15.54
N LEU A 33 12.16 -7.82 -14.26
CA LEU A 33 13.41 -7.25 -13.77
C LEU A 33 14.63 -7.87 -14.46
N SER A 34 14.65 -9.19 -14.65
CA SER A 34 15.78 -9.88 -15.28
C SER A 34 16.03 -9.44 -16.74
N VAL A 35 14.96 -9.04 -17.44
CA VAL A 35 15.00 -8.57 -18.82
C VAL A 35 15.34 -7.07 -18.89
N HIS A 36 14.76 -6.24 -18.04
CA HIS A 36 14.85 -4.78 -18.14
C HIS A 36 15.96 -4.17 -17.28
N ASP A 37 16.31 -4.80 -16.15
CA ASP A 37 17.37 -4.34 -15.25
C ASP A 37 18.05 -5.53 -14.57
N LYS A 38 18.97 -6.15 -15.28
CA LYS A 38 19.68 -7.32 -14.80
C LYS A 38 20.50 -7.05 -13.54
N LEU A 39 21.07 -5.84 -13.38
CA LEU A 39 21.87 -5.49 -12.19
C LEU A 39 20.98 -5.43 -10.96
N LEU A 40 19.81 -4.82 -11.09
CA LEU A 40 18.82 -4.79 -10.01
C LEU A 40 18.31 -6.19 -9.67
N TYR A 41 18.03 -7.01 -10.68
CA TYR A 41 17.62 -8.40 -10.49
C TYR A 41 18.67 -9.23 -9.73
N ASP A 42 19.95 -9.19 -10.17
CA ASP A 42 21.03 -9.95 -9.54
C ASP A 42 21.26 -9.48 -8.08
N SER A 43 21.20 -8.18 -7.83
CA SER A 43 21.27 -7.59 -6.49
C SER A 43 20.12 -8.06 -5.60
N TYR A 44 18.89 -8.06 -6.12
CA TYR A 44 17.71 -8.53 -5.43
C TYR A 44 17.83 -10.03 -5.05
N GLN A 45 18.15 -10.88 -6.02
CA GLN A 45 18.29 -12.32 -5.81
C GLN A 45 19.40 -12.67 -4.78
N SER A 46 20.53 -11.96 -4.88
CA SER A 46 21.63 -12.12 -3.90
C SER A 46 21.20 -11.72 -2.49
N SER A 47 20.51 -10.59 -2.36
CA SER A 47 20.02 -10.09 -1.07
C SER A 47 18.98 -11.04 -0.47
N ARG A 48 18.01 -11.50 -1.29
CA ARG A 48 17.00 -12.48 -0.87
C ARG A 48 17.63 -13.76 -0.33
N LYS A 49 18.52 -14.40 -1.11
CA LYS A 49 19.21 -15.63 -0.69
C LYS A 49 20.00 -15.46 0.62
N LYS A 50 20.71 -14.33 0.78
CA LYS A 50 21.46 -14.06 2.01
C LYS A 50 20.54 -13.99 3.23
N ILE A 51 19.38 -13.37 3.09
CA ILE A 51 18.44 -13.17 4.19
C ILE A 51 17.66 -14.42 4.51
N GLU A 52 17.18 -15.13 3.49
CA GLU A 52 16.56 -16.44 3.69
C GLU A 52 17.52 -17.39 4.44
N SER A 53 18.78 -17.42 4.04
CA SER A 53 19.82 -18.21 4.71
C SER A 53 20.14 -17.70 6.11
N LEU A 54 20.31 -16.37 6.29
CA LEU A 54 20.69 -15.77 7.57
C LEU A 54 19.62 -16.00 8.65
N PHE A 55 18.35 -15.81 8.31
CA PHE A 55 17.25 -15.92 9.27
C PHE A 55 16.57 -17.29 9.27
N GLY A 56 16.81 -18.13 8.26
CA GLY A 56 16.14 -19.42 8.09
C GLY A 56 14.64 -19.21 7.87
N ILE A 57 14.30 -18.26 6.99
CA ILE A 57 12.95 -17.95 6.53
C ILE A 57 12.91 -18.12 5.01
N SER A 58 11.72 -18.37 4.47
CA SER A 58 11.47 -18.44 3.04
C SER A 58 10.44 -17.39 2.68
N LEU A 59 10.70 -16.56 1.66
CA LEU A 59 9.73 -15.62 1.13
C LEU A 59 8.44 -16.35 0.75
N GLU A 60 8.55 -17.44 0.00
CA GLU A 60 7.40 -18.19 -0.51
C GLU A 60 6.58 -18.80 0.61
N GLU A 61 7.22 -19.53 1.53
CA GLU A 61 6.54 -20.26 2.60
C GLU A 61 6.03 -19.35 3.73
N ASN A 62 6.80 -18.33 4.09
CA ASN A 62 6.52 -17.54 5.29
C ASN A 62 5.88 -16.20 5.01
N PHE A 63 5.90 -15.71 3.75
CA PHE A 63 5.26 -14.45 3.41
C PHE A 63 4.20 -14.62 2.31
N LEU A 64 4.55 -15.16 1.14
CA LEU A 64 3.61 -15.28 0.02
C LEU A 64 2.50 -16.31 0.28
N SER A 65 2.75 -17.33 1.10
CA SER A 65 1.80 -18.40 1.37
C SER A 65 0.46 -17.92 1.92
N TRP A 66 0.47 -16.91 2.79
CA TRP A 66 -0.74 -16.36 3.42
C TRP A 66 -1.35 -15.19 2.63
N MET A 67 -0.62 -14.57 1.70
CA MET A 67 -1.16 -13.48 0.90
C MET A 67 -2.30 -13.96 0.01
N SER A 68 -3.27 -13.09 -0.20
CA SER A 68 -4.39 -13.27 -1.13
C SER A 68 -4.30 -12.23 -2.25
N GLY A 69 -5.19 -12.33 -3.20
CA GLY A 69 -5.27 -11.69 -4.50
C GLY A 69 -5.06 -10.19 -4.64
N GLU A 70 -4.67 -9.45 -3.58
CA GLU A 70 -4.42 -8.01 -3.69
C GLU A 70 -3.52 -7.45 -2.60
N PHE A 71 -2.85 -6.36 -2.94
CA PHE A 71 -2.33 -5.39 -1.98
C PHE A 71 -2.64 -3.95 -2.41
N ALA A 72 -2.76 -3.08 -1.42
CA ALA A 72 -3.11 -1.68 -1.60
C ALA A 72 -2.06 -0.77 -0.97
N ILE A 73 -1.69 0.29 -1.67
CA ILE A 73 -0.88 1.38 -1.14
C ILE A 73 -1.72 2.64 -1.15
N THR A 74 -1.76 3.35 -0.03
CA THR A 74 -2.45 4.64 0.06
C THR A 74 -1.54 5.73 0.58
N GLN A 75 -1.82 6.94 0.09
CA GLN A 75 -1.35 8.16 0.71
C GLN A 75 -2.58 8.95 1.15
N SER A 76 -2.60 9.33 2.43
CA SER A 76 -3.73 10.01 3.05
C SER A 76 -3.29 11.37 3.59
N GLU A 77 -4.25 12.26 3.78
CA GLU A 77 -4.05 13.47 4.58
C GLU A 77 -3.58 13.12 5.99
N PRO A 78 -2.91 14.04 6.70
CA PRO A 78 -2.52 13.83 8.09
C PRO A 78 -3.70 13.40 8.96
N GLY A 79 -3.46 12.44 9.83
CA GLY A 79 -4.44 11.99 10.82
C GLY A 79 -4.35 12.77 12.14
N LEU A 80 -5.13 12.33 13.13
CA LEU A 80 -5.27 13.00 14.42
C LEU A 80 -3.94 13.17 15.19
N LEU A 81 -2.96 12.28 14.96
CA LEU A 81 -1.72 12.22 15.73
C LEU A 81 -0.49 12.66 14.93
N GLY A 82 -0.67 13.16 13.72
CA GLY A 82 0.43 13.53 12.83
C GLY A 82 0.15 14.81 12.04
N HIS A 83 1.25 15.46 11.61
CA HIS A 83 1.18 16.64 10.74
C HIS A 83 1.60 16.32 9.30
N ASP A 84 2.15 15.12 9.09
CA ASP A 84 2.63 14.68 7.79
C ASP A 84 1.62 13.75 7.11
N PRO A 85 1.65 13.70 5.77
CA PRO A 85 0.92 12.69 5.01
C PRO A 85 1.22 11.28 5.50
N GLU A 86 0.21 10.43 5.51
CA GLU A 86 0.29 9.06 5.98
C GLU A 86 0.36 8.10 4.79
N VAL A 87 1.30 7.15 4.86
CA VAL A 87 1.43 6.10 3.84
C VAL A 87 1.14 4.75 4.49
N ILE A 88 0.20 4.03 3.90
CA ILE A 88 -0.24 2.71 4.36
C ILE A 88 -0.06 1.70 3.22
N LEU A 89 0.44 0.52 3.57
CA LEU A 89 0.41 -0.67 2.74
C LEU A 89 -0.53 -1.69 3.40
N ALA A 90 -1.59 -2.09 2.74
CA ALA A 90 -2.49 -3.13 3.19
C ALA A 90 -2.34 -4.36 2.29
N ILE A 91 -1.97 -5.49 2.88
CA ILE A 91 -1.80 -6.77 2.19
C ILE A 91 -2.93 -7.71 2.63
N ARG A 92 -3.73 -8.16 1.69
CA ARG A 92 -4.83 -9.07 1.99
C ARG A 92 -4.32 -10.47 2.30
N ALA A 93 -4.86 -11.08 3.34
CA ALA A 93 -4.57 -12.45 3.73
C ALA A 93 -5.69 -13.41 3.27
N LYS A 94 -5.34 -14.64 2.93
CA LYS A 94 -6.29 -15.75 2.74
C LYS A 94 -6.94 -16.14 4.07
N SER A 95 -6.13 -16.06 5.14
CA SER A 95 -6.50 -16.33 6.51
C SER A 95 -5.66 -15.42 7.41
N ILE A 96 -6.31 -14.54 8.17
CA ILE A 96 -5.60 -13.65 9.10
C ILE A 96 -4.88 -14.44 10.20
N LYS A 97 -5.41 -15.59 10.58
CA LYS A 97 -4.77 -16.51 11.53
C LYS A 97 -3.43 -17.03 11.00
N ASP A 98 -3.37 -17.40 9.71
CA ASP A 98 -2.15 -17.90 9.10
C ASP A 98 -1.15 -16.76 8.86
N ALA A 99 -1.63 -15.58 8.47
CA ALA A 99 -0.80 -14.39 8.38
C ALA A 99 -0.15 -14.08 9.73
N ARG A 100 -0.91 -14.06 10.82
CA ARG A 100 -0.43 -13.82 12.18
C ARG A 100 0.64 -14.84 12.57
N LYS A 101 0.36 -16.14 12.40
CA LYS A 101 1.30 -17.22 12.69
C LYS A 101 2.62 -17.08 11.93
N ASN A 102 2.56 -16.73 10.66
CA ASN A 102 3.76 -16.57 9.83
C ASN A 102 4.54 -15.29 10.19
N MET A 103 3.86 -14.18 10.46
CA MET A 103 4.52 -12.95 10.92
C MET A 103 5.22 -13.17 12.26
N GLU A 104 4.59 -13.81 13.23
CA GLU A 104 5.20 -14.19 14.51
C GLU A 104 6.42 -15.13 14.31
N PHE A 105 6.34 -16.06 13.35
CA PHE A 105 7.46 -16.92 13.01
C PHE A 105 8.64 -16.11 12.46
N ILE A 106 8.38 -15.20 11.51
CA ILE A 106 9.41 -14.31 10.94
C ILE A 106 10.06 -13.48 12.04
N GLU A 107 9.26 -12.84 12.89
CA GLU A 107 9.74 -12.04 14.01
C GLU A 107 10.64 -12.85 14.95
N LYS A 108 10.21 -14.04 15.33
CA LYS A 108 10.97 -14.94 16.21
C LYS A 108 12.33 -15.33 15.58
N LYS A 109 12.36 -15.54 14.27
CA LYS A 109 13.61 -15.85 13.55
C LYS A 109 14.54 -14.65 13.49
N ILE A 110 14.02 -13.47 13.18
CA ILE A 110 14.77 -12.20 13.19
C ILE A 110 15.34 -11.94 14.59
N LYS A 111 14.50 -11.99 15.63
CA LYS A 111 14.89 -11.74 17.02
C LYS A 111 15.99 -12.67 17.54
N ARG A 112 16.03 -13.92 17.08
CA ARG A 112 17.05 -14.89 17.49
C ARG A 112 18.43 -14.65 16.87
N ARG A 113 18.50 -13.98 15.72
CA ARG A 113 19.71 -13.83 14.91
C ARG A 113 20.17 -12.38 14.71
N SER A 114 19.44 -11.45 15.26
CA SER A 114 19.74 -10.02 15.19
C SER A 114 19.43 -9.37 16.52
N PRO A 115 20.16 -8.30 16.93
CA PRO A 115 19.83 -7.49 18.10
C PRO A 115 18.54 -6.65 17.90
N VAL A 116 17.81 -6.87 16.80
CA VAL A 116 16.56 -6.19 16.47
C VAL A 116 15.55 -6.39 17.60
N LYS A 117 15.03 -5.27 18.09
CA LYS A 117 13.96 -5.27 19.07
C LYS A 117 12.62 -5.25 18.36
N ILE A 118 11.77 -6.21 18.70
CA ILE A 118 10.38 -6.22 18.29
C ILE A 118 9.58 -5.79 19.50
N LYS A 119 8.76 -4.76 19.33
CA LYS A 119 7.91 -4.20 20.37
C LYS A 119 6.47 -4.24 19.89
N SER A 120 5.54 -4.49 20.79
CA SER A 120 4.12 -4.33 20.51
C SER A 120 3.50 -3.34 21.47
N VAL A 121 2.49 -2.63 21.01
CA VAL A 121 1.67 -1.70 21.81
C VAL A 121 0.22 -1.99 21.48
N ASN A 122 -0.59 -2.17 22.51
CA ASN A 122 -2.03 -2.31 22.34
C ASN A 122 -2.68 -0.93 22.27
N TYR A 123 -3.52 -0.75 21.27
CA TYR A 123 -4.36 0.43 21.11
C TYR A 123 -5.79 -0.02 20.78
N LYS A 124 -6.72 0.25 21.70
CA LYS A 124 -8.05 -0.35 21.66
C LYS A 124 -7.93 -1.88 21.57
N ASP A 125 -8.63 -2.50 20.64
CA ASP A 125 -8.59 -3.95 20.38
C ASP A 125 -7.52 -4.37 19.37
N PHE A 126 -6.62 -3.43 18.99
CA PHE A 126 -5.59 -3.66 17.98
C PHE A 126 -4.19 -3.71 18.60
N GLU A 127 -3.42 -4.71 18.24
CA GLU A 127 -2.01 -4.82 18.56
C GLU A 127 -1.19 -4.20 17.41
N ILE A 128 -0.42 -3.16 17.73
CA ILE A 128 0.52 -2.53 16.79
C ILE A 128 1.91 -3.06 17.08
N ASN A 129 2.44 -3.79 16.14
CA ASN A 129 3.75 -4.41 16.20
C ASN A 129 4.78 -3.54 15.47
N TYR A 130 6.02 -3.53 15.96
CA TYR A 130 7.13 -2.80 15.37
C TYR A 130 8.29 -3.74 15.08
N VAL A 131 8.71 -3.79 13.81
CA VAL A 131 9.91 -4.52 13.38
C VAL A 131 11.03 -3.51 13.18
N GLU A 132 11.93 -3.39 14.18
CA GLU A 132 13.09 -2.48 14.14
C GLU A 132 14.17 -3.03 13.18
N MET A 133 13.78 -3.33 11.94
CA MET A 133 14.67 -3.85 10.91
C MET A 133 14.57 -2.99 9.67
N LYS A 134 15.62 -2.18 9.44
CA LYS A 134 15.69 -1.34 8.25
C LYS A 134 15.66 -2.19 6.99
N GLY A 135 14.77 -1.81 6.05
CA GLY A 135 14.64 -2.52 4.79
C GLY A 135 13.92 -3.86 4.88
N PHE A 136 13.05 -4.08 5.88
CA PHE A 136 12.29 -5.32 6.03
C PHE A 136 11.64 -5.78 4.72
N PHE A 137 10.91 -4.89 4.04
CA PHE A 137 10.27 -5.24 2.77
C PHE A 137 11.26 -5.40 1.61
N ARG A 138 12.34 -4.63 1.61
CA ARG A 138 13.38 -4.75 0.58
C ARG A 138 13.98 -6.15 0.52
N LEU A 139 14.00 -6.84 1.66
CA LEU A 139 14.47 -8.20 1.77
C LEU A 139 13.62 -9.19 0.97
N PHE A 140 12.33 -8.93 0.89
CA PHE A 140 11.37 -9.84 0.27
C PHE A 140 10.97 -9.41 -1.14
N PHE A 141 10.91 -8.10 -1.41
CA PHE A 141 10.29 -7.55 -2.62
C PHE A 141 11.21 -6.60 -3.39
N GLY A 142 12.52 -6.56 -3.05
CA GLY A 142 13.43 -5.60 -3.67
C GLY A 142 12.99 -4.16 -3.46
N GLY A 143 13.02 -3.35 -4.52
CA GLY A 143 12.64 -1.93 -4.45
C GLY A 143 11.14 -1.66 -4.43
N LEU A 144 10.28 -2.66 -4.61
CA LEU A 144 8.83 -2.46 -4.75
C LEU A 144 8.21 -1.74 -3.55
N PHE A 145 8.70 -2.02 -2.34
CA PHE A 145 8.24 -1.43 -1.09
C PHE A 145 9.32 -0.65 -0.33
N ASP A 146 10.28 -0.06 -1.04
CA ASP A 146 11.38 0.70 -0.43
C ASP A 146 10.92 1.85 0.49
N LYS A 147 9.71 2.36 0.26
CA LYS A 147 9.09 3.37 1.13
C LYS A 147 8.79 2.85 2.54
N PHE A 148 8.79 1.53 2.77
CA PHE A 148 8.50 0.90 4.07
C PHE A 148 9.78 0.37 4.71
N GLU A 149 10.65 1.28 5.17
CA GLU A 149 11.98 0.92 5.70
C GLU A 149 11.94 0.20 7.05
N LYS A 150 11.11 0.69 7.98
CA LYS A 150 11.00 0.19 9.36
C LYS A 150 9.52 0.03 9.69
N PRO A 151 8.89 -1.07 9.29
CA PRO A 151 7.46 -1.18 9.37
C PRO A 151 6.95 -1.37 10.80
N TYR A 152 5.94 -0.58 11.13
CA TYR A 152 4.91 -0.95 12.07
C TYR A 152 3.84 -1.72 11.33
N TYR A 153 3.16 -2.63 12.00
CA TYR A 153 2.03 -3.32 11.40
C TYR A 153 0.96 -3.69 12.43
N THR A 154 -0.24 -3.86 11.92
CA THR A 154 -1.40 -4.33 12.65
C THR A 154 -2.28 -5.21 11.76
N TYR A 155 -3.32 -5.79 12.33
CA TYR A 155 -4.28 -6.63 11.61
C TYR A 155 -5.65 -5.99 11.68
N VAL A 156 -6.27 -5.81 10.50
CA VAL A 156 -7.61 -5.25 10.36
C VAL A 156 -8.39 -6.11 9.39
N ASP A 157 -9.47 -6.72 9.82
CA ASP A 157 -10.23 -7.73 9.05
C ASP A 157 -9.30 -8.79 8.44
N ASP A 158 -9.34 -8.99 7.12
CA ASP A 158 -8.48 -9.92 6.38
C ASP A 158 -7.14 -9.30 5.97
N TYR A 159 -6.74 -8.15 6.52
CA TYR A 159 -5.54 -7.45 6.06
C TYR A 159 -4.47 -7.37 7.14
N VAL A 160 -3.23 -7.51 6.69
CA VAL A 160 -2.05 -7.05 7.45
C VAL A 160 -1.70 -5.66 6.93
N VAL A 161 -1.77 -4.67 7.81
CA VAL A 161 -1.64 -3.25 7.48
C VAL A 161 -0.31 -2.72 8.01
N PHE A 162 0.48 -2.11 7.15
CA PHE A 162 1.84 -1.63 7.45
C PHE A 162 1.97 -0.13 7.27
N SER A 163 2.82 0.49 8.07
CA SER A 163 3.28 1.88 7.90
C SER A 163 4.68 2.07 8.50
N ASN A 164 5.38 3.13 8.09
CA ASN A 164 6.65 3.52 8.72
C ASN A 164 6.48 4.27 10.05
N LYS A 165 5.25 4.67 10.39
CA LYS A 165 4.95 5.45 11.59
C LYS A 165 3.84 4.76 12.39
N ALA A 166 4.06 4.60 13.70
CA ALA A 166 3.01 4.10 14.58
C ALA A 166 1.77 5.03 14.59
N SER A 167 1.99 6.36 14.55
CA SER A 167 0.92 7.35 14.49
C SER A 167 0.00 7.14 13.29
N SER A 168 0.55 6.77 12.12
CA SER A 168 -0.26 6.50 10.93
C SER A 168 -1.15 5.27 11.09
N LEU A 169 -0.66 4.22 11.77
CA LEU A 169 -1.49 3.05 12.09
C LEU A 169 -2.55 3.38 13.14
N LEU A 170 -2.21 4.20 14.14
CA LEU A 170 -3.18 4.67 15.13
C LEU A 170 -4.31 5.46 14.48
N SER A 171 -3.97 6.40 13.58
CA SER A 171 -4.97 7.17 12.82
C SER A 171 -5.80 6.27 11.90
N PHE A 172 -5.16 5.27 11.27
CA PHE A 172 -5.85 4.30 10.43
C PHE A 172 -6.87 3.47 11.22
N VAL A 173 -6.46 2.96 12.38
CA VAL A 173 -7.34 2.20 13.29
C VAL A 173 -8.48 3.09 13.79
N GLU A 174 -8.19 4.36 14.11
CA GLU A 174 -9.23 5.30 14.55
C GLU A 174 -10.29 5.53 13.47
N ASP A 175 -9.86 5.79 12.23
CA ASP A 175 -10.79 5.93 11.09
C ASP A 175 -11.60 4.64 10.87
N TYR A 176 -10.98 3.48 11.01
CA TYR A 176 -11.65 2.19 10.87
C TYR A 176 -12.75 2.01 11.94
N GLU A 177 -12.45 2.29 13.19
CA GLU A 177 -13.39 2.21 14.32
C GLU A 177 -14.56 3.20 14.17
N GLN A 178 -14.24 4.44 13.76
CA GLN A 178 -15.24 5.49 13.54
C GLN A 178 -16.02 5.31 12.24
N LYS A 179 -15.73 4.27 11.44
CA LYS A 179 -16.34 4.03 10.11
C LYS A 179 -16.12 5.18 9.11
N ASN A 180 -15.06 5.99 9.33
CA ASN A 180 -14.56 6.97 8.38
C ASN A 180 -13.77 6.26 7.28
N LEU A 181 -14.45 5.55 6.40
CA LEU A 181 -13.84 4.66 5.41
C LEU A 181 -14.03 5.17 3.99
N LEU A 182 -13.06 4.87 3.12
CA LEU A 182 -13.08 5.26 1.71
C LEU A 182 -14.35 4.76 1.00
N LYS A 183 -14.81 3.55 1.31
CA LYS A 183 -16.08 3.02 0.78
C LYS A 183 -17.31 3.87 1.11
N ASN A 184 -17.23 4.74 2.12
CA ASN A 184 -18.32 5.63 2.52
C ASN A 184 -18.23 7.02 1.83
N ASN A 185 -17.09 7.33 1.19
CA ASN A 185 -16.92 8.57 0.44
C ASN A 185 -17.82 8.59 -0.82
N PRO A 186 -18.73 9.57 -0.97
CA PRO A 186 -19.67 9.61 -2.11
C PRO A 186 -18.95 9.69 -3.47
N GLY A 187 -17.88 10.49 -3.56
CA GLY A 187 -17.11 10.65 -4.79
C GLY A 187 -16.40 9.36 -5.18
N PHE A 188 -15.80 8.64 -4.21
CA PHE A 188 -15.24 7.33 -4.46
C PHE A 188 -16.31 6.34 -4.94
N LYS A 189 -17.48 6.29 -4.29
CA LYS A 189 -18.58 5.41 -4.70
C LYS A 189 -19.01 5.68 -6.14
N ASN A 190 -19.18 6.96 -6.49
CA ASN A 190 -19.55 7.35 -7.84
C ASN A 190 -18.51 6.90 -8.85
N ALA A 191 -17.25 7.29 -8.67
CA ALA A 191 -16.16 6.91 -9.57
C ALA A 191 -15.98 5.39 -9.69
N TYR A 192 -16.08 4.66 -8.56
CA TYR A 192 -15.93 3.21 -8.52
C TYR A 192 -17.08 2.44 -9.20
N SER A 193 -18.27 3.03 -9.28
CA SER A 193 -19.46 2.40 -9.89
C SER A 193 -19.33 2.19 -11.41
N TYR A 194 -18.44 2.93 -12.08
CA TYR A 194 -18.16 2.81 -13.51
C TYR A 194 -17.08 1.75 -13.84
N LEU A 195 -16.48 1.12 -12.83
CA LEU A 195 -15.32 0.28 -13.00
C LEU A 195 -15.66 -1.21 -12.83
N ASN A 196 -14.79 -2.06 -13.35
CA ASN A 196 -14.91 -3.51 -13.13
C ASN A 196 -14.56 -3.85 -11.66
N SER A 197 -15.23 -4.86 -11.11
CA SER A 197 -14.99 -5.33 -9.75
C SER A 197 -13.62 -5.98 -9.53
N SER A 198 -12.97 -6.40 -10.62
CA SER A 198 -11.61 -6.96 -10.62
C SER A 198 -10.69 -6.16 -11.53
N SER A 199 -9.43 -5.98 -11.13
CA SER A 199 -8.41 -5.34 -11.95
C SER A 199 -7.02 -5.84 -11.57
N THR A 200 -6.10 -5.76 -12.54
CA THR A 200 -4.68 -5.98 -12.31
C THR A 200 -4.05 -4.75 -11.64
N LEU A 201 -4.44 -3.57 -12.08
CA LEU A 201 -4.02 -2.30 -11.48
C LEU A 201 -5.23 -1.38 -11.36
N PHE A 202 -5.38 -0.75 -10.21
CA PHE A 202 -6.36 0.29 -9.97
C PHE A 202 -5.69 1.48 -9.29
N LEU A 203 -6.02 2.68 -9.78
CA LEU A 203 -5.60 3.96 -9.20
C LEU A 203 -6.84 4.81 -8.94
N TYR A 204 -6.85 5.47 -7.80
CA TYR A 204 -7.83 6.48 -7.42
C TYR A 204 -7.11 7.68 -6.84
N THR A 205 -7.56 8.86 -7.22
CA THR A 205 -7.06 10.13 -6.69
C THR A 205 -8.24 11.04 -6.34
N ASP A 206 -8.27 11.50 -5.10
CA ASP A 206 -9.08 12.64 -4.65
C ASP A 206 -8.22 13.89 -4.84
N ILE A 207 -8.54 14.70 -5.86
CA ILE A 207 -7.71 15.84 -6.27
C ILE A 207 -7.63 16.89 -5.17
N HIS A 208 -8.71 17.15 -4.44
CA HIS A 208 -8.71 18.15 -3.38
C HIS A 208 -7.75 17.80 -2.25
N LYS A 209 -7.72 16.53 -1.84
CA LYS A 209 -6.80 16.04 -0.82
C LYS A 209 -5.39 15.91 -1.37
N PHE A 210 -5.24 15.37 -2.58
CA PHE A 210 -3.94 15.10 -3.19
C PHE A 210 -3.18 16.38 -3.51
N TYR A 211 -3.88 17.44 -3.94
CA TYR A 211 -3.28 18.73 -4.25
C TYR A 211 -2.44 19.29 -3.09
N ALA A 212 -2.96 19.19 -1.87
CA ALA A 212 -2.24 19.64 -0.68
C ALA A 212 -0.95 18.84 -0.43
N LEU A 213 -0.92 17.58 -0.84
CA LEU A 213 0.24 16.68 -0.66
C LEU A 213 1.32 16.87 -1.72
N LEU A 214 1.03 17.56 -2.83
CA LEU A 214 1.97 17.73 -3.95
C LEU A 214 3.03 18.80 -3.69
N LYS A 215 2.72 19.83 -2.90
CA LYS A 215 3.62 20.98 -2.70
C LYS A 215 5.06 20.58 -2.32
N PRO A 216 5.31 19.69 -1.35
CA PRO A 216 6.68 19.31 -0.98
C PRO A 216 7.38 18.43 -2.04
N MET A 217 6.65 17.93 -3.04
CA MET A 217 7.18 17.06 -4.09
C MET A 217 7.54 17.80 -5.37
N MET A 218 7.20 19.10 -5.46
CA MET A 218 7.35 19.92 -6.66
C MET A 218 8.36 21.04 -6.47
N ASN A 219 9.00 21.43 -7.57
CA ASN A 219 9.75 22.69 -7.59
C ASN A 219 8.81 23.90 -7.64
N ALA A 220 9.34 25.08 -7.33
CA ALA A 220 8.55 26.31 -7.23
C ALA A 220 7.83 26.69 -8.54
N THR A 221 8.48 26.49 -9.69
CA THR A 221 7.90 26.81 -11.00
C THR A 221 6.66 25.97 -11.28
N THR A 222 6.79 24.63 -11.18
CA THR A 222 5.69 23.68 -11.39
C THR A 222 4.57 23.92 -10.39
N TRP A 223 4.91 24.23 -9.12
CA TRP A 223 3.90 24.55 -8.11
C TRP A 223 3.09 25.81 -8.46
N ASN A 224 3.76 26.88 -8.92
CA ASN A 224 3.10 28.12 -9.32
C ASN A 224 2.19 27.90 -10.54
N GLU A 225 2.60 27.11 -11.52
CA GLU A 225 1.78 26.73 -12.66
C GLU A 225 0.53 25.94 -12.23
N MET A 226 0.70 25.01 -11.30
CA MET A 226 -0.44 24.28 -10.73
C MET A 226 -1.38 25.17 -9.94
N GLN A 227 -0.85 26.13 -9.18
CA GLN A 227 -1.68 27.11 -8.47
C GLN A 227 -2.49 28.00 -9.43
N ALA A 228 -1.88 28.43 -10.54
CA ALA A 228 -2.56 29.23 -11.57
C ALA A 228 -3.70 28.46 -12.26
N ASN A 229 -3.66 27.13 -12.28
CA ASN A 229 -4.66 26.25 -12.89
C ASN A 229 -5.48 25.46 -11.85
N LYS A 230 -5.46 25.89 -10.60
CA LYS A 230 -6.10 25.18 -9.49
C LYS A 230 -7.60 24.94 -9.74
N ASP A 231 -8.30 25.95 -10.25
CA ASP A 231 -9.74 25.88 -10.48
C ASP A 231 -10.09 24.81 -11.53
N VAL A 232 -9.25 24.69 -12.55
CA VAL A 232 -9.39 23.62 -13.55
C VAL A 232 -9.19 22.25 -12.91
N LEU A 233 -8.12 22.08 -12.12
CA LEU A 233 -7.84 20.82 -11.44
C LEU A 233 -8.97 20.43 -10.49
N TYR A 234 -9.47 21.39 -9.72
CA TYR A 234 -10.53 21.17 -8.73
C TYR A 234 -11.90 20.91 -9.38
N SER A 235 -12.07 21.29 -10.65
CA SER A 235 -13.26 20.90 -11.42
C SER A 235 -13.30 19.43 -11.82
N PHE A 236 -12.21 18.70 -11.59
CA PHE A 236 -12.14 17.24 -11.75
C PHE A 236 -11.79 16.57 -10.42
N PRO A 237 -12.71 16.56 -9.45
CA PRO A 237 -12.40 16.18 -8.06
C PRO A 237 -11.91 14.74 -7.90
N TYR A 238 -12.32 13.82 -8.77
CA TYR A 238 -11.97 12.39 -8.67
C TYR A 238 -11.45 11.85 -9.99
N TRP A 239 -10.28 11.22 -9.93
CA TRP A 239 -9.66 10.54 -11.05
C TRP A 239 -9.48 9.07 -10.72
N THR A 240 -9.90 8.20 -11.61
CA THR A 240 -9.66 6.78 -11.49
C THR A 240 -9.08 6.22 -12.78
N MET A 241 -8.20 5.26 -12.63
CA MET A 241 -7.65 4.47 -13.73
C MET A 241 -7.69 3.00 -13.36
N GLN A 242 -8.12 2.17 -14.29
CA GLN A 242 -8.15 0.72 -14.11
C GLN A 242 -7.52 0.03 -15.30
N VAL A 243 -6.63 -0.93 -15.02
CA VAL A 243 -6.10 -1.86 -16.00
C VAL A 243 -6.66 -3.24 -15.68
N VAL A 244 -7.34 -3.83 -16.64
CA VAL A 244 -7.80 -5.21 -16.58
C VAL A 244 -7.06 -5.99 -17.65
N GLY A 245 -6.18 -6.89 -17.21
CA GLY A 245 -5.38 -7.72 -18.09
C GLY A 245 -5.82 -9.18 -18.06
N ASN A 246 -5.70 -9.85 -19.19
CA ASN A 246 -5.68 -11.30 -19.32
C ASN A 246 -4.46 -11.70 -20.16
N LYS A 247 -4.33 -12.98 -20.50
CA LYS A 247 -3.15 -13.47 -21.27
C LYS A 247 -3.00 -12.86 -22.67
N GLU A 248 -4.06 -12.33 -23.24
CA GLU A 248 -4.10 -11.91 -24.65
C GLU A 248 -4.30 -10.40 -24.80
N LEU A 249 -5.07 -9.79 -23.89
CA LEU A 249 -5.47 -8.39 -24.00
C LEU A 249 -5.39 -7.69 -22.63
N ALA A 250 -5.04 -6.41 -22.68
CA ALA A 250 -5.19 -5.50 -21.55
C ALA A 250 -6.12 -4.34 -21.95
N SER A 251 -7.12 -4.07 -21.14
CA SER A 251 -7.98 -2.91 -21.28
C SER A 251 -7.60 -1.85 -20.26
N LEU A 252 -7.52 -0.60 -20.71
CA LEU A 252 -7.34 0.57 -19.87
C LEU A 252 -8.65 1.33 -19.83
N GLN A 253 -9.17 1.56 -18.63
CA GLN A 253 -10.34 2.41 -18.39
C GLN A 253 -9.91 3.59 -17.53
N TYR A 254 -10.35 4.76 -17.94
CA TYR A 254 -10.07 6.01 -17.25
C TYR A 254 -11.38 6.75 -17.00
N VAL A 255 -11.62 7.17 -15.77
CA VAL A 255 -12.82 7.93 -15.37
C VAL A 255 -12.38 9.19 -14.64
N MET A 256 -12.85 10.33 -15.12
CA MET A 256 -12.74 11.62 -14.44
C MET A 256 -14.15 12.14 -14.17
N ASP A 257 -14.43 12.48 -12.95
CA ASP A 257 -15.67 13.15 -12.57
C ASP A 257 -15.52 14.66 -12.80
N TYR A 258 -16.51 15.27 -13.45
CA TYR A 258 -16.51 16.72 -13.70
C TYR A 258 -17.55 17.40 -12.84
N SER A 259 -17.10 18.35 -12.03
CA SER A 259 -17.95 19.21 -11.21
C SER A 259 -17.35 20.63 -11.22
N PRO A 260 -17.99 21.62 -11.84
CA PRO A 260 -17.44 22.96 -11.91
C PRO A 260 -17.06 23.47 -10.52
N TYR A 261 -15.81 23.85 -10.36
CA TYR A 261 -15.33 24.43 -9.11
C TYR A 261 -15.70 25.92 -9.08
N VAL A 262 -16.40 26.32 -8.03
CA VAL A 262 -16.71 27.72 -7.73
C VAL A 262 -15.86 28.08 -6.51
N PRO A 263 -14.91 29.04 -6.63
CA PRO A 263 -14.00 29.44 -5.56
C PRO A 263 -14.72 30.01 -4.32
#